data_c148f115757d691b7521faa2a2863f78
#
_entry.id   c148f115757d691b7521faa2a2863f78
#
_cell.length_a   1.000
_cell.length_b   1.000
_cell.length_c   1.000
_cell.angle_alpha   90.00
_cell.angle_beta   90.00
_cell.angle_gamma   90.00
#
_symmetry.space_group_name_H-M   'P 1'
#
loop_
_entity.id
_entity.type
_entity.pdbx_description
1 polymer ?
#
loop_
_entity_poly.entity_id
_entity_poly.type
_entity_poly.pdbx_seq_one_letter_code
_entity_poly.pdbx_strand_id
1 'polypeptide(L)'
;MVRDMLQTLIARLDKASSRPWARRALYASALLFLFLFIILPPILGITFKLGLVGEVLGDRAMLAKARSAIIWSFAVAFIVAIVDLVAGLPLAWLIARGDSRFSSIIDTLVDVPFIIPTVALGYSTLQFWSGPSGLLGGRLLSPGLPLVLLLHFAFSYPVIVRVMVGGLQSYDTVYETAARTLGAKMFTIARTVTLPMLRPTLVAAFLLAFARSLSETGATIMVAGAFENGPIFIPVSYTHLTLPTILLV
;
A
#
# COMPACT_ATOMS: atom_id res chain seq x y z
N MET A 1 -30.34 -34.82 -11.99
CA MET A 1 -29.11 -35.19 -12.72
C MET A 1 -27.94 -34.25 -12.42
N VAL A 2 -27.98 -32.93 -12.77
CA VAL A 2 -26.85 -31.97 -12.46
C VAL A 2 -26.64 -31.78 -10.97
N ARG A 3 -27.70 -31.68 -10.17
CA ARG A 3 -27.65 -31.49 -8.72
C ARG A 3 -27.07 -32.70 -8.00
N ASP A 4 -27.42 -33.90 -8.46
CA ASP A 4 -26.91 -35.16 -7.88
C ASP A 4 -25.44 -35.38 -8.24
N MET A 5 -25.04 -34.98 -9.46
CA MET A 5 -23.65 -34.99 -9.90
C MET A 5 -22.80 -34.02 -9.10
N LEU A 6 -23.29 -32.81 -8.81
CA LEU A 6 -22.63 -31.84 -7.95
C LEU A 6 -22.49 -32.34 -6.50
N GLN A 7 -23.54 -32.92 -5.94
CA GLN A 7 -23.49 -33.47 -4.57
C GLN A 7 -22.50 -34.65 -4.46
N THR A 8 -22.47 -35.54 -5.45
CA THR A 8 -21.49 -36.64 -5.48
C THR A 8 -20.08 -36.14 -5.67
N LEU A 9 -19.86 -35.07 -6.43
CA LEU A 9 -18.54 -34.46 -6.60
C LEU A 9 -18.07 -33.77 -5.32
N ILE A 10 -18.95 -33.04 -4.64
CA ILE A 10 -18.66 -32.43 -3.34
C ILE A 10 -18.31 -33.49 -2.30
N ALA A 11 -19.10 -34.55 -2.20
CA ALA A 11 -18.83 -35.66 -1.25
C ALA A 11 -17.50 -36.38 -1.54
N ARG A 12 -17.10 -36.51 -2.81
CA ARG A 12 -15.78 -37.03 -3.19
C ARG A 12 -14.64 -36.08 -2.82
N LEU A 13 -14.83 -34.77 -3.02
CA LEU A 13 -13.85 -33.76 -2.64
C LEU A 13 -13.69 -33.68 -1.13
N ASP A 14 -14.78 -33.75 -0.34
CA ASP A 14 -14.74 -33.79 1.11
C ASP A 14 -14.01 -35.02 1.64
N LYS A 15 -14.27 -36.20 1.05
CA LYS A 15 -13.58 -37.43 1.40
C LYS A 15 -12.10 -37.41 1.01
N ALA A 16 -11.74 -36.76 -0.09
CA ALA A 16 -10.35 -36.59 -0.51
C ALA A 16 -9.61 -35.57 0.37
N SER A 17 -10.24 -34.44 0.66
CA SER A 17 -9.66 -33.39 1.49
C SER A 17 -9.49 -33.77 2.96
N SER A 18 -10.29 -34.71 3.46
CA SER A 18 -10.15 -35.25 4.82
C SER A 18 -8.89 -36.11 5.03
N ARG A 19 -8.25 -36.56 3.95
CA ARG A 19 -7.01 -37.33 4.03
C ARG A 19 -5.81 -36.42 4.34
N PRO A 20 -4.96 -36.74 5.34
CA PRO A 20 -3.85 -35.85 5.73
C PRO A 20 -2.83 -35.64 4.62
N TRP A 21 -2.62 -36.59 3.71
CA TRP A 21 -1.73 -36.42 2.57
C TRP A 21 -2.30 -35.44 1.53
N ALA A 22 -3.63 -35.49 1.26
CA ALA A 22 -4.27 -34.60 0.30
C ALA A 22 -4.23 -33.14 0.77
N ARG A 23 -4.42 -32.91 2.06
CA ARG A 23 -4.27 -31.58 2.68
C ARG A 23 -2.84 -31.08 2.58
N ARG A 24 -1.84 -31.95 2.85
CA ARG A 24 -0.42 -31.60 2.67
C ARG A 24 -0.09 -31.29 1.21
N ALA A 25 -0.60 -32.07 0.26
CA ALA A 25 -0.42 -31.83 -1.17
C ALA A 25 -1.04 -30.48 -1.61
N LEU A 26 -2.23 -30.14 -1.11
CA LEU A 26 -2.87 -28.85 -1.38
C LEU A 26 -2.03 -27.68 -0.86
N TYR A 27 -1.52 -27.77 0.38
CA TYR A 27 -0.65 -26.73 0.92
C TYR A 27 0.68 -26.64 0.18
N ALA A 28 1.28 -27.78 -0.16
CA ALA A 28 2.51 -27.81 -0.96
C ALA A 28 2.30 -27.22 -2.36
N SER A 29 1.19 -27.52 -3.03
CA SER A 29 0.88 -26.95 -4.35
C SER A 29 0.66 -25.45 -4.29
N ALA A 30 -0.03 -24.95 -3.25
CA ALA A 30 -0.23 -23.51 -3.06
C ALA A 30 1.10 -22.77 -2.79
N LEU A 31 1.97 -23.37 -1.94
CA LEU A 31 3.31 -22.82 -1.67
C LEU A 31 4.19 -22.85 -2.93
N LEU A 32 4.13 -23.95 -3.69
CA LEU A 32 4.89 -24.10 -4.93
C LEU A 32 4.43 -23.10 -5.98
N PHE A 33 3.12 -22.87 -6.10
CA PHE A 33 2.55 -21.85 -6.99
C PHE A 33 3.02 -20.44 -6.57
N LEU A 34 2.92 -20.09 -5.29
CA LEU A 34 3.40 -18.82 -4.77
C LEU A 34 4.88 -18.62 -5.08
N PHE A 35 5.71 -19.62 -4.82
CA PHE A 35 7.15 -19.52 -5.01
C PHE A 35 7.51 -19.44 -6.49
N LEU A 36 6.97 -20.35 -7.33
CA LEU A 36 7.34 -20.50 -8.73
C LEU A 36 6.83 -19.36 -9.61
N PHE A 37 5.60 -18.88 -9.37
CA PHE A 37 4.95 -17.90 -10.24
C PHE A 37 4.97 -16.48 -9.70
N ILE A 38 5.07 -16.29 -8.39
CA ILE A 38 5.00 -14.96 -7.78
C ILE A 38 6.39 -14.49 -7.30
N ILE A 39 7.15 -15.35 -6.61
CA ILE A 39 8.42 -14.95 -6.00
C ILE A 39 9.59 -15.13 -6.97
N LEU A 40 9.70 -16.27 -7.62
CA LEU A 40 10.85 -16.64 -8.45
C LEU A 40 11.04 -15.74 -9.68
N PRO A 41 10.02 -15.39 -10.49
CA PRO A 41 10.21 -14.59 -11.68
C PRO A 41 10.80 -13.19 -11.43
N PRO A 42 10.32 -12.39 -10.44
CA PRO A 42 10.96 -11.11 -10.11
C PRO A 42 12.40 -11.26 -9.65
N ILE A 43 12.70 -12.28 -8.83
CA ILE A 43 14.07 -12.52 -8.36
C ILE A 43 14.99 -12.86 -9.53
N LEU A 44 14.57 -13.77 -10.43
CA LEU A 44 15.34 -14.11 -11.64
C LEU A 44 15.51 -12.90 -12.57
N GLY A 45 14.45 -12.09 -12.74
CA GLY A 45 14.52 -10.87 -13.53
C GLY A 45 15.57 -9.89 -13.01
N ILE A 46 15.71 -9.75 -11.70
CA ILE A 46 16.72 -8.92 -11.07
C ILE A 46 18.12 -9.57 -11.23
N THR A 47 18.24 -10.88 -10.99
CA THR A 47 19.55 -11.58 -11.07
C THR A 47 20.13 -11.57 -12.47
N PHE A 48 19.32 -11.69 -13.51
CA PHE A 48 19.79 -11.57 -14.91
C PHE A 48 20.31 -10.17 -15.25
N LYS A 49 20.01 -9.16 -14.47
CA LYS A 49 20.45 -7.77 -14.66
C LYS A 49 21.55 -7.33 -13.68
N LEU A 50 22.12 -8.24 -12.89
CA LEU A 50 23.19 -7.91 -11.93
C LEU A 50 24.43 -7.29 -12.57
N GLY A 51 24.71 -7.56 -13.87
CA GLY A 51 25.80 -6.90 -14.61
C GLY A 51 25.65 -5.37 -14.63
N LEU A 52 24.41 -4.85 -14.77
CA LEU A 52 24.14 -3.41 -14.72
C LEU A 52 24.43 -2.79 -13.34
N VAL A 53 24.34 -3.57 -12.28
CA VAL A 53 24.67 -3.10 -10.92
C VAL A 53 26.16 -2.78 -10.83
N GLY A 54 27.02 -3.56 -11.48
CA GLY A 54 28.45 -3.29 -11.56
C GLY A 54 28.79 -1.96 -12.24
N GLU A 55 28.08 -1.60 -13.30
CA GLU A 55 28.23 -0.31 -13.99
C GLU A 55 27.80 0.87 -13.09
N VAL A 56 26.66 0.74 -12.40
CA VAL A 56 26.18 1.76 -11.45
C VAL A 56 27.17 1.94 -10.29
N LEU A 57 27.73 0.84 -9.76
CA LEU A 57 28.70 0.89 -8.67
C LEU A 57 30.05 1.47 -9.10
N GLY A 58 30.41 1.37 -10.40
CA GLY A 58 31.63 1.95 -10.97
C GLY A 58 31.55 3.47 -11.19
N ASP A 59 30.34 4.02 -11.36
CA ASP A 59 30.12 5.45 -11.56
C ASP A 59 29.70 6.14 -10.23
N ARG A 60 30.63 6.95 -9.69
CA ARG A 60 30.40 7.68 -8.43
C ARG A 60 29.20 8.63 -8.49
N ALA A 61 28.94 9.27 -9.63
CA ALA A 61 27.83 10.21 -9.79
C ALA A 61 26.50 9.45 -9.79
N MET A 62 26.44 8.31 -10.50
CA MET A 62 25.25 7.46 -10.55
C MET A 62 24.97 6.80 -9.20
N LEU A 63 26.01 6.37 -8.50
CA LEU A 63 25.89 5.81 -7.15
C LEU A 63 25.37 6.86 -6.15
N ALA A 64 25.83 8.12 -6.24
CA ALA A 64 25.33 9.19 -5.40
C ALA A 64 23.84 9.49 -5.65
N LYS A 65 23.41 9.51 -6.92
CA LYS A 65 22.00 9.65 -7.30
C LYS A 65 21.15 8.48 -6.81
N ALA A 66 21.62 7.24 -7.02
CA ALA A 66 20.92 6.04 -6.54
C ALA A 66 20.71 6.07 -5.02
N ARG A 67 21.77 6.43 -4.27
CA ARG A 67 21.69 6.57 -2.81
C ARG A 67 20.69 7.65 -2.40
N SER A 68 20.73 8.82 -3.03
CA SER A 68 19.80 9.90 -2.78
C SER A 68 18.35 9.47 -3.07
N ALA A 69 18.12 8.82 -4.21
CA ALA A 69 16.81 8.34 -4.62
C ALA A 69 16.22 7.31 -3.63
N ILE A 70 17.04 6.40 -3.13
CA ILE A 70 16.65 5.42 -2.09
C ILE A 70 16.26 6.16 -0.81
N ILE A 71 17.11 7.04 -0.31
CA ILE A 71 16.86 7.80 0.92
C ILE A 71 15.54 8.57 0.82
N TRP A 72 15.32 9.28 -0.28
CA TRP A 72 14.07 10.03 -0.49
C TRP A 72 12.84 9.14 -0.60
N SER A 73 12.94 7.95 -1.23
CA SER A 73 11.84 7.00 -1.27
C SER A 73 11.43 6.53 0.13
N PHE A 74 12.42 6.17 0.95
CA PHE A 74 12.16 5.76 2.34
C PHE A 74 11.62 6.92 3.18
N ALA A 75 12.16 8.13 3.02
CA ALA A 75 11.71 9.32 3.74
C ALA A 75 10.27 9.68 3.39
N VAL A 76 9.92 9.72 2.11
CA VAL A 76 8.54 9.98 1.64
C VAL A 76 7.59 8.92 2.19
N ALA A 77 7.90 7.64 2.02
CA ALA A 77 7.04 6.55 2.49
C ALA A 77 6.85 6.59 4.02
N PHE A 78 7.91 6.90 4.77
CA PHE A 78 7.86 6.98 6.22
C PHE A 78 7.03 8.17 6.71
N ILE A 79 7.24 9.37 6.14
CA ILE A 79 6.48 10.57 6.46
C ILE A 79 5.00 10.36 6.17
N VAL A 80 4.70 9.86 4.97
CA VAL A 80 3.32 9.58 4.55
C VAL A 80 2.65 8.57 5.47
N ALA A 81 3.30 7.45 5.78
CA ALA A 81 2.73 6.43 6.66
C ALA A 81 2.42 6.95 8.08
N ILE A 82 3.25 7.87 8.61
CA ILE A 82 2.96 8.53 9.90
C ILE A 82 1.75 9.47 9.78
N VAL A 83 1.72 10.30 8.74
CA VAL A 83 0.60 11.23 8.50
C VAL A 83 -0.70 10.46 8.29
N ASP A 84 -0.66 9.39 7.48
CA ASP A 84 -1.79 8.48 7.27
C ASP A 84 -2.28 7.87 8.58
N LEU A 85 -1.36 7.42 9.43
CA LEU A 85 -1.72 6.80 10.71
C LEU A 85 -2.42 7.82 11.63
N VAL A 86 -1.88 9.02 11.74
CA VAL A 86 -2.45 10.09 12.59
C VAL A 86 -3.81 10.53 12.07
N ALA A 87 -3.96 10.73 10.75
CA ALA A 87 -5.19 11.18 10.14
C ALA A 87 -6.22 10.05 10.00
N GLY A 88 -5.78 8.82 9.76
CA GLY A 88 -6.65 7.66 9.54
C GLY A 88 -7.25 7.08 10.81
N LEU A 89 -6.57 7.20 11.95
CA LEU A 89 -7.08 6.69 13.23
C LEU A 89 -8.44 7.26 13.62
N PRO A 90 -8.68 8.59 13.63
CA PRO A 90 -9.98 9.15 13.95
C PRO A 90 -11.08 8.68 12.98
N LEU A 91 -10.73 8.58 11.68
CA LEU A 91 -11.70 8.12 10.67
C LEU A 91 -12.03 6.63 10.84
N ALA A 92 -11.01 5.80 11.09
CA ALA A 92 -11.21 4.38 11.37
C ALA A 92 -12.10 4.17 12.62
N TRP A 93 -11.89 5.01 13.64
CA TRP A 93 -12.76 4.99 14.84
C TRP A 93 -14.19 5.35 14.52
N LEU A 94 -14.41 6.41 13.73
CA LEU A 94 -15.74 6.83 13.29
C LEU A 94 -16.45 5.70 12.53
N ILE A 95 -15.75 5.03 11.62
CA ILE A 95 -16.29 3.92 10.83
C ILE A 95 -16.59 2.70 11.73
N ALA A 96 -15.65 2.32 12.59
CA ALA A 96 -15.77 1.10 13.39
C ALA A 96 -16.80 1.20 14.52
N ARG A 97 -17.07 2.40 15.03
CA ARG A 97 -17.99 2.64 16.16
C ARG A 97 -19.24 3.45 15.78
N GLY A 98 -19.34 3.88 14.53
CA GLY A 98 -20.48 4.66 14.06
C GLY A 98 -21.60 3.78 13.50
N ASP A 99 -22.82 3.93 14.04
CA ASP A 99 -24.01 3.19 13.59
C ASP A 99 -24.89 4.02 12.63
N SER A 100 -24.35 5.08 12.06
CA SER A 100 -25.09 6.01 11.20
C SER A 100 -24.93 5.70 9.72
N ARG A 101 -25.91 6.10 8.89
CA ARG A 101 -25.77 6.06 7.42
C ARG A 101 -24.58 6.86 6.93
N PHE A 102 -24.20 7.90 7.65
CA PHE A 102 -23.01 8.73 7.34
C PHE A 102 -21.72 7.92 7.49
N SER A 103 -21.57 7.13 8.54
CA SER A 103 -20.44 6.22 8.75
C SER A 103 -20.32 5.21 7.60
N SER A 104 -21.44 4.63 7.14
CA SER A 104 -21.46 3.68 6.02
C SER A 104 -21.09 4.32 4.68
N ILE A 105 -21.49 5.57 4.44
CA ILE A 105 -21.09 6.32 3.24
C ILE A 105 -19.58 6.58 3.26
N ILE A 106 -19.06 7.04 4.39
CA ILE A 106 -17.60 7.29 4.54
C ILE A 106 -16.83 6.00 4.38
N ASP A 107 -17.29 4.90 4.93
CA ASP A 107 -16.69 3.58 4.77
C ASP A 107 -16.53 3.20 3.30
N THR A 108 -17.54 3.46 2.47
CA THR A 108 -17.47 3.22 1.03
C THR A 108 -16.53 4.22 0.32
N LEU A 109 -16.55 5.51 0.72
CA LEU A 109 -15.74 6.55 0.09
C LEU A 109 -14.24 6.36 0.31
N VAL A 110 -13.85 5.77 1.43
CA VAL A 110 -12.44 5.45 1.72
C VAL A 110 -11.82 4.55 0.66
N ASP A 111 -12.60 3.68 0.01
CA ASP A 111 -12.08 2.75 -1.00
C ASP A 111 -11.97 3.35 -2.40
N VAL A 112 -12.49 4.55 -2.64
CA VAL A 112 -12.45 5.19 -3.96
C VAL A 112 -11.04 5.24 -4.57
N PRO A 113 -9.96 5.58 -3.82
CA PRO A 113 -8.60 5.56 -4.37
C PRO A 113 -8.11 4.18 -4.82
N PHE A 114 -8.66 3.08 -4.29
CA PHE A 114 -8.31 1.73 -4.74
C PHE A 114 -8.94 1.35 -6.07
N ILE A 115 -10.07 1.98 -6.42
CA ILE A 115 -10.79 1.70 -7.67
C ILE A 115 -10.12 2.40 -8.85
N ILE A 116 -9.49 3.56 -8.59
CA ILE A 116 -8.86 4.37 -9.62
C ILE A 116 -7.48 3.80 -9.95
N PRO A 117 -7.15 3.55 -11.24
CA PRO A 117 -5.79 3.19 -11.64
C PRO A 117 -4.78 4.24 -11.16
N THR A 118 -3.66 3.82 -10.58
CA THR A 118 -2.71 4.74 -9.93
C THR A 118 -2.16 5.81 -10.86
N VAL A 119 -1.90 5.48 -12.12
CA VAL A 119 -1.47 6.47 -13.14
C VAL A 119 -2.55 7.53 -13.39
N ALA A 120 -3.82 7.12 -13.47
CA ALA A 120 -4.94 8.04 -13.64
C ALA A 120 -5.12 8.94 -12.41
N LEU A 121 -4.93 8.38 -11.21
CA LEU A 121 -4.93 9.16 -9.97
C LEU A 121 -3.79 10.18 -9.95
N GLY A 122 -2.59 9.80 -10.38
CA GLY A 122 -1.45 10.69 -10.52
C GLY A 122 -1.71 11.83 -11.49
N TYR A 123 -2.23 11.52 -12.68
CA TYR A 123 -2.58 12.52 -13.68
C TYR A 123 -3.68 13.47 -13.21
N SER A 124 -4.75 12.97 -12.61
CA SER A 124 -5.83 13.81 -12.09
C SER A 124 -5.36 14.71 -10.94
N THR A 125 -4.50 14.19 -10.07
CA THR A 125 -3.86 14.97 -8.99
C THR A 125 -2.99 16.11 -9.58
N LEU A 126 -2.18 15.79 -10.59
CA LEU A 126 -1.37 16.80 -11.30
C LEU A 126 -2.25 17.89 -11.91
N GLN A 127 -3.30 17.50 -12.64
CA GLN A 127 -4.20 18.46 -13.30
C GLN A 127 -4.97 19.31 -12.30
N PHE A 128 -5.44 18.71 -11.20
CA PHE A 128 -6.22 19.44 -10.19
C PHE A 128 -5.38 20.47 -9.42
N TRP A 129 -4.17 20.11 -9.01
CA TRP A 129 -3.35 20.94 -8.13
C TRP A 129 -2.35 21.83 -8.88
N SER A 130 -1.87 21.41 -10.05
CA SER A 130 -0.82 22.09 -10.82
C SER A 130 -1.23 22.50 -12.22
N GLY A 131 -2.34 21.98 -12.76
CA GLY A 131 -2.80 22.29 -14.12
C GLY A 131 -3.32 23.71 -14.27
N PRO A 132 -3.27 24.28 -15.49
CA PRO A 132 -3.78 25.63 -15.77
C PRO A 132 -5.27 25.80 -15.46
N SER A 133 -6.05 24.71 -15.63
CA SER A 133 -7.49 24.61 -15.32
C SER A 133 -7.77 24.06 -13.92
N GLY A 134 -6.74 23.79 -13.13
CA GLY A 134 -6.86 23.26 -11.80
C GLY A 134 -7.22 24.28 -10.74
N LEU A 135 -7.26 23.87 -9.49
CA LEU A 135 -7.56 24.73 -8.36
C LEU A 135 -6.57 25.92 -8.33
N LEU A 136 -7.09 27.13 -8.29
CA LEU A 136 -6.30 28.37 -8.30
C LEU A 136 -5.36 28.52 -9.52
N GLY A 137 -5.69 27.93 -10.68
CA GLY A 137 -4.95 28.10 -11.93
C GLY A 137 -3.50 27.58 -11.84
N GLY A 138 -3.27 26.48 -11.15
CA GLY A 138 -1.96 25.85 -11.02
C GLY A 138 -0.97 26.56 -10.08
N ARG A 139 -1.44 27.51 -9.29
CA ARG A 139 -0.59 28.31 -8.37
C ARG A 139 -0.45 27.68 -6.98
N LEU A 140 -1.21 26.64 -6.66
CA LEU A 140 -1.27 26.08 -5.32
C LEU A 140 -0.08 25.13 -5.04
N LEU A 141 0.17 24.19 -5.93
CA LEU A 141 1.26 23.24 -5.80
C LEU A 141 1.95 23.02 -7.15
N SER A 142 3.26 23.13 -7.16
CA SER A 142 4.07 22.75 -8.33
C SER A 142 4.39 21.25 -8.31
N PRO A 143 4.61 20.60 -9.48
CA PRO A 143 5.13 19.24 -9.54
C PRO A 143 6.42 19.12 -8.73
N GLY A 144 6.56 18.02 -8.00
CA GLY A 144 7.69 17.79 -7.12
C GLY A 144 7.29 17.14 -5.79
N LEU A 145 8.16 17.26 -4.78
CA LEU A 145 7.98 16.64 -3.48
C LEU A 145 6.62 16.89 -2.81
N PRO A 146 6.05 18.13 -2.79
CA PRO A 146 4.76 18.35 -2.15
C PRO A 146 3.63 17.56 -2.81
N LEU A 147 3.63 17.50 -4.15
CA LEU A 147 2.60 16.79 -4.89
C LEU A 147 2.77 15.26 -4.78
N VAL A 148 4.03 14.79 -4.70
CA VAL A 148 4.35 13.39 -4.40
C VAL A 148 3.82 13.00 -3.03
N LEU A 149 4.07 13.79 -1.99
CA LEU A 149 3.57 13.52 -0.64
C LEU A 149 2.04 13.45 -0.60
N LEU A 150 1.35 14.42 -1.23
CA LEU A 150 -0.11 14.46 -1.29
C LEU A 150 -0.69 13.25 -2.03
N LEU A 151 -0.07 12.86 -3.14
CA LEU A 151 -0.49 11.69 -3.92
C LEU A 151 -0.29 10.39 -3.14
N HIS A 152 0.88 10.22 -2.52
CA HIS A 152 1.19 9.04 -1.72
C HIS A 152 0.23 8.94 -0.53
N PHE A 153 -0.09 10.06 0.13
CA PHE A 153 -1.13 10.12 1.15
C PHE A 153 -2.48 9.61 0.60
N ALA A 154 -2.90 10.06 -0.58
CA ALA A 154 -4.21 9.72 -1.13
C ALA A 154 -4.42 8.21 -1.34
N PHE A 155 -3.39 7.45 -1.76
CA PHE A 155 -3.55 6.02 -2.02
C PHE A 155 -3.06 5.10 -0.89
N SER A 156 -2.26 5.57 0.06
CA SER A 156 -1.87 4.76 1.23
C SER A 156 -2.80 4.94 2.42
N TYR A 157 -3.47 6.08 2.51
CA TYR A 157 -4.46 6.38 3.54
C TYR A 157 -5.57 5.31 3.71
N PRO A 158 -6.21 4.81 2.63
CA PRO A 158 -7.19 3.74 2.73
C PRO A 158 -6.64 2.47 3.39
N VAL A 159 -5.38 2.16 3.19
CA VAL A 159 -4.73 0.98 3.81
C VAL A 159 -4.76 1.08 5.33
N ILE A 160 -4.35 2.23 5.86
CA ILE A 160 -4.40 2.51 7.31
C ILE A 160 -5.82 2.37 7.83
N VAL A 161 -6.76 3.06 7.19
CA VAL A 161 -8.16 3.07 7.64
C VAL A 161 -8.71 1.64 7.65
N ARG A 162 -8.53 0.85 6.60
CA ARG A 162 -9.03 -0.53 6.51
C ARG A 162 -8.44 -1.46 7.57
N VAL A 163 -7.14 -1.42 7.76
CA VAL A 163 -6.47 -2.25 8.77
C VAL A 163 -6.93 -1.86 10.18
N MET A 164 -7.06 -0.55 10.45
CA MET A 164 -7.50 -0.06 11.76
C MET A 164 -8.98 -0.32 12.02
N VAL A 165 -9.86 -0.20 11.01
CA VAL A 165 -11.28 -0.59 11.13
C VAL A 165 -11.40 -2.06 11.49
N GLY A 166 -10.69 -2.95 10.76
CA GLY A 166 -10.68 -4.38 11.08
C GLY A 166 -10.19 -4.68 12.49
N GLY A 167 -9.12 -4.01 12.94
CA GLY A 167 -8.60 -4.13 14.30
C GLY A 167 -9.58 -3.65 15.36
N LEU A 168 -10.21 -2.50 15.15
CA LEU A 168 -11.22 -1.95 16.07
C LEU A 168 -12.49 -2.80 16.14
N GLN A 169 -12.90 -3.43 15.04
CA GLN A 169 -14.06 -4.34 15.01
C GLN A 169 -13.78 -5.70 15.65
N SER A 170 -12.53 -6.19 15.56
CA SER A 170 -12.12 -7.46 16.19
C SER A 170 -11.88 -7.33 17.71
N TYR A 171 -11.75 -6.10 18.19
CA TYR A 171 -11.50 -5.79 19.60
C TYR A 171 -12.81 -5.70 20.39
N ASP A 172 -12.86 -6.36 21.56
CA ASP A 172 -14.03 -6.39 22.40
C ASP A 172 -14.29 -5.04 23.08
N THR A 173 -15.46 -4.45 22.80
CA THR A 173 -15.89 -3.16 23.37
C THR A 173 -16.16 -3.18 24.87
N VAL A 174 -16.20 -4.36 25.50
CA VAL A 174 -16.36 -4.52 26.94
C VAL A 174 -15.30 -3.74 27.71
N TYR A 175 -14.06 -3.70 27.24
CA TYR A 175 -12.97 -2.94 27.89
C TYR A 175 -13.21 -1.42 27.86
N GLU A 176 -13.74 -0.90 26.74
CA GLU A 176 -14.11 0.52 26.64
C GLU A 176 -15.29 0.85 27.55
N THR A 177 -16.28 -0.04 27.61
CA THR A 177 -17.46 0.12 28.47
C THR A 177 -17.08 0.09 29.95
N ALA A 178 -16.22 -0.85 30.36
CA ALA A 178 -15.71 -0.92 31.72
C ALA A 178 -14.96 0.36 32.11
N ALA A 179 -14.13 0.90 31.22
CA ALA A 179 -13.43 2.17 31.48
C ALA A 179 -14.42 3.35 31.61
N ARG A 180 -15.51 3.37 30.82
CA ARG A 180 -16.56 4.39 30.92
C ARG A 180 -17.30 4.32 32.25
N THR A 181 -17.60 3.14 32.78
CA THR A 181 -18.24 3.00 34.08
C THR A 181 -17.38 3.52 35.22
N LEU A 182 -16.05 3.52 35.03
CA LEU A 182 -15.09 4.13 35.96
C LEU A 182 -14.91 5.65 35.73
N GLY A 183 -15.71 6.27 34.87
CA GLY A 183 -15.70 7.72 34.63
C GLY A 183 -14.65 8.18 33.60
N ALA A 184 -13.96 7.28 32.90
CA ALA A 184 -12.99 7.66 31.90
C ALA A 184 -13.64 8.31 30.68
N LYS A 185 -13.08 9.44 30.20
CA LYS A 185 -13.54 10.15 28.99
C LYS A 185 -13.01 9.42 27.74
N MET A 186 -13.68 9.63 26.61
CA MET A 186 -13.37 8.94 25.34
C MET A 186 -11.91 9.02 24.93
N PHE A 187 -11.29 10.19 25.01
CA PHE A 187 -9.87 10.35 24.70
C PHE A 187 -8.94 9.56 25.64
N THR A 188 -9.30 9.52 26.95
CA THR A 188 -8.57 8.72 27.93
C THR A 188 -8.65 7.24 27.60
N ILE A 189 -9.87 6.75 27.31
CA ILE A 189 -10.10 5.35 26.90
C ILE A 189 -9.28 5.00 25.66
N ALA A 190 -9.34 5.84 24.63
CA ALA A 190 -8.58 5.63 23.40
C ALA A 190 -7.08 5.49 23.70
N ARG A 191 -6.51 6.43 24.48
CA ARG A 191 -5.07 6.47 24.77
C ARG A 191 -4.60 5.36 25.72
N THR A 192 -5.38 5.03 26.74
CA THR A 192 -4.94 4.13 27.83
C THR A 192 -5.41 2.70 27.70
N VAL A 193 -6.47 2.46 26.93
CA VAL A 193 -7.07 1.13 26.75
C VAL A 193 -6.97 0.69 25.31
N THR A 194 -7.66 1.37 24.39
CA THR A 194 -7.85 0.87 23.02
C THR A 194 -6.55 0.88 22.21
N LEU A 195 -5.83 2.00 22.15
CA LEU A 195 -4.59 2.08 21.36
C LEU A 195 -3.48 1.15 21.89
N PRO A 196 -3.26 0.99 23.20
CA PRO A 196 -2.31 0.01 23.72
C PRO A 196 -2.66 -1.44 23.35
N MET A 197 -3.94 -1.80 23.36
CA MET A 197 -4.39 -3.13 22.98
C MET A 197 -4.28 -3.37 21.46
N LEU A 198 -4.42 -2.33 20.66
CA LEU A 198 -4.29 -2.37 19.20
C LEU A 198 -2.87 -2.11 18.69
N ARG A 199 -1.84 -2.09 19.56
CA ARG A 199 -0.43 -1.90 19.14
C ARG A 199 -0.01 -2.81 17.98
N PRO A 200 -0.28 -4.12 17.97
CA PRO A 200 0.08 -4.97 16.84
C PRO A 200 -0.59 -4.54 15.53
N THR A 201 -1.86 -4.14 15.61
CA THR A 201 -2.62 -3.64 14.46
C THR A 201 -2.09 -2.30 13.96
N LEU A 202 -1.71 -1.39 14.87
CA LEU A 202 -1.08 -0.11 14.52
C LEU A 202 0.24 -0.31 13.77
N VAL A 203 1.09 -1.23 14.26
CA VAL A 203 2.36 -1.57 13.59
C VAL A 203 2.08 -2.19 12.22
N ALA A 204 1.14 -3.12 12.12
CA ALA A 204 0.77 -3.73 10.85
C ALA A 204 0.22 -2.70 9.85
N ALA A 205 -0.67 -1.80 10.29
CA ALA A 205 -1.21 -0.72 9.47
C ALA A 205 -0.11 0.19 8.94
N PHE A 206 0.81 0.62 9.82
CA PHE A 206 1.97 1.43 9.46
C PHE A 206 2.85 0.73 8.43
N LEU A 207 3.24 -0.52 8.67
CA LEU A 207 4.11 -1.27 7.77
C LEU A 207 3.46 -1.50 6.39
N LEU A 208 2.16 -1.76 6.35
CA LEU A 208 1.44 -1.95 5.09
C LEU A 208 1.31 -0.64 4.31
N ALA A 209 0.99 0.48 4.96
CA ALA A 209 0.95 1.78 4.30
C ALA A 209 2.33 2.23 3.84
N PHE A 210 3.37 2.02 4.65
CA PHE A 210 4.75 2.27 4.29
C PHE A 210 5.17 1.47 3.05
N ALA A 211 4.91 0.16 3.03
CA ALA A 211 5.21 -0.69 1.89
C ALA A 211 4.41 -0.27 0.64
N ARG A 212 3.13 0.07 0.81
CA ARG A 212 2.27 0.57 -0.26
C ARG A 212 2.81 1.87 -0.87
N SER A 213 3.19 2.81 -0.02
CA SER A 213 3.81 4.07 -0.45
C SER A 213 5.16 3.83 -1.14
N LEU A 214 6.02 2.99 -0.56
CA LEU A 214 7.34 2.71 -1.11
C LEU A 214 7.30 2.03 -2.48
N SER A 215 6.29 1.21 -2.75
CA SER A 215 6.14 0.44 -3.99
C SER A 215 5.49 1.23 -5.14
N GLU A 216 4.98 2.44 -4.91
CA GLU A 216 4.25 3.19 -5.93
C GLU A 216 5.18 3.87 -6.93
N THR A 217 5.05 3.49 -8.19
CA THR A 217 5.87 4.01 -9.29
C THR A 217 5.02 4.79 -10.30
N GLY A 218 3.89 4.24 -10.74
CA GLY A 218 3.11 4.78 -11.84
C GLY A 218 2.57 6.19 -11.59
N ALA A 219 1.96 6.39 -10.45
CA ALA A 219 1.42 7.69 -10.06
C ALA A 219 2.55 8.70 -9.75
N THR A 220 3.64 8.24 -9.13
CA THR A 220 4.78 9.07 -8.76
C THR A 220 5.42 9.72 -10.00
N ILE A 221 5.61 8.96 -11.09
CA ILE A 221 6.17 9.47 -12.35
C ILE A 221 5.35 10.65 -12.89
N MET A 222 4.03 10.64 -12.70
CA MET A 222 3.16 11.72 -13.20
C MET A 222 3.34 13.04 -12.46
N VAL A 223 3.67 13.01 -11.17
CA VAL A 223 3.67 14.20 -10.29
C VAL A 223 5.05 14.65 -9.83
N ALA A 224 6.07 13.82 -9.99
CA ALA A 224 7.40 14.07 -9.42
C ALA A 224 8.11 15.29 -10.01
N GLY A 225 7.83 15.66 -11.27
CA GLY A 225 8.56 16.77 -11.92
C GLY A 225 10.07 16.51 -11.91
N ALA A 226 10.82 17.44 -11.31
CA ALA A 226 12.28 17.33 -11.15
C ALA A 226 12.71 16.57 -9.87
N PHE A 227 11.78 16.10 -9.06
CA PHE A 227 12.08 15.36 -7.83
C PHE A 227 12.48 13.93 -8.14
N GLU A 228 13.72 13.57 -7.83
CA GLU A 228 14.26 12.22 -8.04
C GLU A 228 14.09 11.36 -6.77
N ASN A 229 13.35 10.27 -6.90
CA ASN A 229 13.25 9.19 -5.92
C ASN A 229 13.47 7.82 -6.60
N GLY A 230 13.43 6.71 -5.86
CA GLY A 230 13.65 5.37 -6.40
C GLY A 230 12.74 5.03 -7.59
N PRO A 231 11.42 5.23 -7.50
CA PRO A 231 10.48 5.04 -8.60
C PRO A 231 10.80 5.82 -9.87
N ILE A 232 11.43 7.00 -9.77
CA ILE A 232 11.86 7.81 -10.93
C ILE A 232 13.26 7.39 -11.39
N PHE A 233 14.18 7.19 -10.45
CA PHE A 233 15.57 6.85 -10.76
C PHE A 233 15.69 5.53 -11.55
N ILE A 234 14.93 4.50 -11.19
CA ILE A 234 15.02 3.18 -11.81
C ILE A 234 14.68 3.23 -13.32
N PRO A 235 13.51 3.74 -13.77
CA PRO A 235 13.18 3.80 -15.20
C PRO A 235 14.16 4.69 -15.98
N VAL A 236 14.53 5.85 -15.41
CA VAL A 236 15.45 6.79 -16.05
C VAL A 236 16.83 6.15 -16.25
N SER A 237 17.38 5.53 -15.22
CA SER A 237 18.68 4.85 -15.31
C SER A 237 18.64 3.66 -16.29
N TYR A 238 17.54 2.89 -16.27
CA TYR A 238 17.37 1.78 -17.21
C TYR A 238 17.35 2.28 -18.65
N THR A 239 16.63 3.35 -18.96
CA THR A 239 16.57 3.91 -20.31
C THR A 239 17.94 4.45 -20.75
N HIS A 240 18.68 5.13 -19.87
CA HIS A 240 20.01 5.64 -20.19
C HIS A 240 21.05 4.53 -20.42
N LEU A 241 20.96 3.41 -19.70
CA LEU A 241 21.88 2.30 -19.83
C LEU A 241 21.55 1.36 -20.99
N THR A 242 20.28 1.23 -21.37
CA THR A 242 19.83 0.25 -22.36
C THR A 242 19.54 0.83 -23.74
N LEU A 243 19.08 2.07 -23.86
CA LEU A 243 18.79 2.68 -25.17
C LEU A 243 20.01 2.80 -26.10
N PRO A 244 21.22 3.16 -25.64
CA PRO A 244 22.39 3.17 -26.51
C PRO A 244 22.71 1.81 -27.12
N THR A 245 22.45 0.72 -26.40
CA THR A 245 22.70 -0.65 -26.88
C THR A 245 21.62 -1.15 -27.85
N ILE A 246 20.39 -0.64 -27.76
CA ILE A 246 19.29 -1.00 -28.67
C ILE A 246 19.41 -0.26 -30.01
N LEU A 247 19.98 0.94 -30.03
CA LEU A 247 20.17 1.72 -31.25
C LEU A 247 21.41 1.29 -32.06
N LEU A 248 22.24 0.38 -31.51
CA LEU A 248 23.42 -0.17 -32.18
C LEU A 248 23.17 -1.56 -32.82
N VAL A 249 21.93 -2.07 -32.78
CA VAL A 249 21.48 -3.28 -33.48
C VAL A 249 20.49 -2.90 -34.58
#